data_97bb5f6b9332a8f920fd90a06f52fa4e
#
_entry.id   97bb5f6b9332a8f920fd90a06f52fa4e
#
_cell.length_a   1.000
_cell.length_b   1.000
_cell.length_c   1.000
_cell.angle_alpha   90.00
_cell.angle_beta   90.00
_cell.angle_gamma   90.00
#
_symmetry.space_group_name_H-M   'P 1'
#
loop_
_entity.id
_entity.type
_entity.pdbx_description
1 polymer ?
#
loop_
_entity_poly.entity_id
_entity_poly.type
_entity_poly.pdbx_seq_one_letter_code
_entity_poly.pdbx_strand_id
1 'polypeptide(L)'
;MSNVATTNQAPIVGVKALSNFLNSDSIKSKFAEVLGDKDKGVAFVTSILSVVNSNGQLANADQNSLYTAALMAATLDLPINPSIGHSFLVPFNTKQADGTYKTMVQFQISAKGLKQLAMRSGQFLKMNDSDVREGEIESVDRMTGEIKFKWIQ
;
A
#
# COMPACT_ATOMS: atom_id res chain seq x y z
N MET A 1 -39.81 -1.09 -14.91
CA MET A 1 -39.02 0.13 -15.09
C MET A 1 -38.35 0.44 -13.75
N SER A 2 -37.12 -0.04 -13.60
CA SER A 2 -36.38 0.10 -12.33
C SER A 2 -35.50 1.34 -12.38
N ASN A 3 -35.83 2.33 -11.56
CA ASN A 3 -35.03 3.53 -11.37
C ASN A 3 -33.74 3.16 -10.62
N VAL A 4 -32.64 3.17 -11.33
CA VAL A 4 -31.29 3.17 -10.71
C VAL A 4 -31.06 4.60 -10.19
N ALA A 5 -31.23 4.78 -8.90
CA ALA A 5 -30.87 6.02 -8.23
C ALA A 5 -29.33 6.18 -8.28
N THR A 6 -28.87 7.03 -9.16
CA THR A 6 -27.50 7.52 -9.16
C THR A 6 -27.32 8.38 -7.91
N THR A 7 -26.74 7.81 -6.87
CA THR A 7 -26.39 8.53 -5.64
C THR A 7 -25.21 9.44 -5.96
N ASN A 8 -25.54 10.66 -6.32
CA ASN A 8 -24.58 11.75 -6.45
C ASN A 8 -24.21 12.20 -5.02
N GLN A 9 -23.32 11.45 -4.35
CA GLN A 9 -22.81 11.84 -3.05
C GLN A 9 -21.95 13.10 -3.21
N ALA A 10 -22.39 14.19 -2.62
CA ALA A 10 -21.58 15.40 -2.47
C ALA A 10 -20.23 15.01 -1.83
N PRO A 11 -19.09 15.55 -2.33
CA PRO A 11 -17.80 15.20 -1.78
C PRO A 11 -17.75 15.55 -0.29
N ILE A 12 -17.45 14.54 0.52
CA ILE A 12 -17.29 14.67 1.97
C ILE A 12 -16.28 15.79 2.22
N VAL A 13 -16.57 16.68 3.16
CA VAL A 13 -15.75 17.89 3.46
C VAL A 13 -14.27 17.53 3.67
N GLY A 14 -14.00 16.37 4.26
CA GLY A 14 -12.64 15.83 4.43
C GLY A 14 -11.90 15.56 3.13
N VAL A 15 -12.58 15.06 2.09
CA VAL A 15 -11.97 14.76 0.77
C VAL A 15 -11.45 16.02 0.10
N LYS A 16 -12.18 17.15 0.18
CA LYS A 16 -11.72 18.40 -0.43
C LYS A 16 -10.48 18.97 0.27
N ALA A 17 -10.48 18.97 1.61
CA ALA A 17 -9.33 19.44 2.38
C ALA A 17 -8.08 18.59 2.11
N LEU A 18 -8.24 17.27 2.10
CA LEU A 18 -7.17 16.31 1.80
C LEU A 18 -6.69 16.42 0.35
N SER A 19 -7.61 16.61 -0.60
CA SER A 19 -7.26 16.83 -2.01
C SER A 19 -6.45 18.11 -2.20
N ASN A 20 -6.83 19.20 -1.54
CA ASN A 20 -6.08 20.46 -1.58
C ASN A 20 -4.68 20.29 -0.99
N PHE A 21 -4.57 19.60 0.15
CA PHE A 21 -3.30 19.30 0.80
C PHE A 21 -2.37 18.49 -0.13
N LEU A 22 -2.86 17.37 -0.68
CA LEU A 22 -2.07 16.50 -1.56
C LEU A 22 -1.73 17.16 -2.90
N ASN A 23 -2.58 18.04 -3.42
CA ASN A 23 -2.34 18.77 -4.66
C ASN A 23 -1.43 19.98 -4.51
N SER A 24 -1.01 20.34 -3.30
CA SER A 24 -0.06 21.44 -3.10
C SER A 24 1.29 21.15 -3.78
N ASP A 25 1.90 22.18 -4.33
CA ASP A 25 3.18 22.05 -5.04
C ASP A 25 4.29 21.51 -4.14
N SER A 26 4.26 21.84 -2.85
CA SER A 26 5.21 21.34 -1.86
C SER A 26 5.13 19.81 -1.72
N ILE A 27 3.92 19.25 -1.63
CA ILE A 27 3.72 17.79 -1.51
C ILE A 27 4.09 17.08 -2.80
N LYS A 28 3.66 17.60 -3.96
CA LYS A 28 4.03 17.06 -5.26
C LYS A 28 5.54 17.04 -5.48
N SER A 29 6.23 18.13 -5.10
CA SER A 29 7.69 18.22 -5.19
C SER A 29 8.37 17.18 -4.30
N LYS A 30 7.82 16.94 -3.08
CA LYS A 30 8.36 15.94 -2.17
C LYS A 30 8.26 14.52 -2.75
N PHE A 31 7.11 14.15 -3.33
CA PHE A 31 6.98 12.85 -4.00
C PHE A 31 7.85 12.74 -5.24
N ALA A 32 8.00 13.82 -6.02
CA ALA A 32 8.92 13.88 -7.16
C ALA A 32 10.38 13.69 -6.76
N GLU A 33 10.80 14.32 -5.66
CA GLU A 33 12.15 14.18 -5.08
C GLU A 33 12.43 12.72 -4.67
N VAL A 34 11.48 12.11 -3.95
CA VAL A 34 11.63 10.73 -3.45
C VAL A 34 11.63 9.70 -4.58
N LEU A 35 10.77 9.89 -5.60
CA LEU A 35 10.67 9.00 -6.75
C LEU A 35 11.71 9.29 -7.84
N GLY A 36 12.46 10.40 -7.70
CA GLY A 36 13.48 10.81 -8.65
C GLY A 36 12.95 11.29 -10.00
N ASP A 37 11.62 11.50 -10.11
CA ASP A 37 10.95 11.86 -11.36
C ASP A 37 9.68 12.68 -11.06
N LYS A 38 9.53 13.82 -11.75
CA LYS A 38 8.42 14.75 -11.56
C LYS A 38 7.07 14.13 -11.99
N ASP A 39 7.07 13.44 -13.10
CA ASP A 39 5.84 12.84 -13.65
C ASP A 39 5.39 11.65 -12.80
N LYS A 40 6.33 10.86 -12.31
CA LYS A 40 6.04 9.80 -11.32
C LYS A 40 5.48 10.38 -10.03
N GLY A 41 6.01 11.50 -9.54
CA GLY A 41 5.50 12.18 -8.34
C GLY A 41 4.04 12.60 -8.51
N VAL A 42 3.70 13.22 -9.63
CA VAL A 42 2.31 13.63 -9.95
C VAL A 42 1.39 12.41 -10.10
N ALA A 43 1.84 11.36 -10.80
CA ALA A 43 1.08 10.12 -10.96
C ALA A 43 0.84 9.42 -9.62
N PHE A 44 1.82 9.44 -8.72
CA PHE A 44 1.70 8.86 -7.38
C PHE A 44 0.67 9.61 -6.53
N VAL A 45 0.70 10.95 -6.53
CA VAL A 45 -0.32 11.77 -5.85
C VAL A 45 -1.72 11.49 -6.40
N THR A 46 -1.85 11.34 -7.71
CA THR A 46 -3.13 10.96 -8.35
C THR A 46 -3.60 9.59 -7.87
N SER A 47 -2.68 8.63 -7.69
CA SER A 47 -2.98 7.31 -7.16
C SER A 47 -3.45 7.37 -5.70
N ILE A 48 -2.83 8.22 -4.86
CA ILE A 48 -3.28 8.46 -3.48
C ILE A 48 -4.72 8.98 -3.49
N LEU A 49 -5.01 9.99 -4.30
CA LEU A 49 -6.34 10.57 -4.41
C LEU A 49 -7.39 9.55 -4.86
N SER A 50 -7.04 8.68 -5.81
CA SER A 50 -7.91 7.60 -6.27
C SER A 50 -8.23 6.61 -5.13
N VAL A 51 -7.24 6.19 -4.36
CA VAL A 51 -7.41 5.27 -3.22
C VAL A 51 -8.24 5.92 -2.11
N VAL A 52 -7.99 7.19 -1.80
CA VAL A 52 -8.75 7.96 -0.81
C VAL A 52 -10.22 8.12 -1.22
N ASN A 53 -10.47 8.43 -2.49
CA ASN A 53 -11.83 8.59 -3.01
C ASN A 53 -12.63 7.27 -2.99
N SER A 54 -11.95 6.14 -3.09
CA SER A 54 -12.58 4.81 -3.04
C SER A 54 -12.80 4.28 -1.62
N ASN A 55 -12.22 4.94 -0.59
CA ASN A 55 -12.30 4.50 0.80
C ASN A 55 -12.63 5.67 1.75
N GLY A 56 -13.88 5.73 2.21
CA GLY A 56 -14.36 6.79 3.09
C GLY A 56 -13.62 6.90 4.44
N GLN A 57 -13.01 5.83 4.94
CA GLN A 57 -12.20 5.88 6.16
C GLN A 57 -10.88 6.63 5.91
N LEU A 58 -10.24 6.40 4.76
CA LEU A 58 -9.05 7.15 4.35
C LEU A 58 -9.36 8.63 4.10
N ALA A 59 -10.55 8.91 3.57
CA ALA A 59 -10.99 10.29 3.32
C ALA A 59 -11.13 11.14 4.61
N ASN A 60 -11.42 10.50 5.73
CA ASN A 60 -11.58 11.12 7.05
C ASN A 60 -10.36 10.93 7.97
N ALA A 61 -9.29 10.33 7.46
CA ALA A 61 -8.09 10.06 8.23
C ALA A 61 -7.25 11.32 8.46
N ASP A 62 -6.36 11.23 9.42
CA ASP A 62 -5.36 12.26 9.68
C ASP A 62 -4.47 12.47 8.45
N GLN A 63 -4.37 13.72 7.99
CA GLN A 63 -3.66 14.09 6.77
C GLN A 63 -2.16 13.79 6.87
N ASN A 64 -1.56 14.01 8.04
CA ASN A 64 -0.14 13.78 8.24
C ASN A 64 0.19 12.28 8.26
N SER A 65 -0.66 11.46 8.91
CA SER A 65 -0.48 10.01 8.91
C SER A 65 -0.63 9.41 7.52
N LEU A 66 -1.62 9.88 6.74
CA LEU A 66 -1.80 9.48 5.34
C LEU A 66 -0.58 9.86 4.50
N TYR A 67 -0.10 11.10 4.64
CA TYR A 67 1.09 11.58 3.93
C TYR A 67 2.31 10.72 4.27
N THR A 68 2.56 10.47 5.55
CA THR A 68 3.72 9.66 6.00
C THR A 68 3.63 8.22 5.48
N ALA A 69 2.45 7.60 5.54
CA ALA A 69 2.23 6.25 5.02
C ALA A 69 2.44 6.18 3.49
N ALA A 70 1.94 7.19 2.76
CA ALA A 70 2.12 7.28 1.32
C ALA A 70 3.60 7.55 0.93
N LEU A 71 4.31 8.38 1.71
CA LEU A 71 5.72 8.65 1.50
C LEU A 71 6.58 7.39 1.68
N MET A 72 6.23 6.54 2.64
CA MET A 72 6.85 5.23 2.83
C MET A 72 6.72 4.34 1.58
N ALA A 73 5.52 4.28 1.00
CA ALA A 73 5.27 3.55 -0.25
C ALA A 73 6.09 4.12 -1.41
N ALA A 74 6.16 5.45 -1.54
CA ALA A 74 6.96 6.13 -2.56
C ALA A 74 8.46 5.85 -2.40
N THR A 75 8.98 5.86 -1.15
CA THR A 75 10.38 5.55 -0.85
C THR A 75 10.77 4.14 -1.31
N LEU A 76 9.84 3.19 -1.22
CA LEU A 76 10.02 1.82 -1.69
C LEU A 76 9.66 1.66 -3.18
N ASP A 77 9.21 2.73 -3.84
CA ASP A 77 8.68 2.71 -5.21
C ASP A 77 7.66 1.57 -5.40
N LEU A 78 6.71 1.46 -4.46
CA LEU A 78 5.65 0.46 -4.50
C LEU A 78 4.30 1.11 -4.80
N PRO A 79 3.53 0.57 -5.77
CA PRO A 79 2.20 1.06 -6.05
C PRO A 79 1.26 0.76 -4.87
N ILE A 80 0.44 1.76 -4.53
CA ILE A 80 -0.56 1.69 -3.45
C ILE A 80 -1.96 1.28 -3.93
N ASN A 81 -2.12 1.03 -5.22
CA ASN A 81 -3.40 0.60 -5.78
C ASN A 81 -3.76 -0.81 -5.27
N PRO A 82 -4.90 -0.98 -4.55
CA PRO A 82 -5.30 -2.27 -3.98
C PRO A 82 -5.44 -3.38 -5.03
N SER A 83 -5.80 -3.04 -6.27
CA SER A 83 -5.94 -4.03 -7.36
C SER A 83 -4.60 -4.65 -7.78
N ILE A 84 -3.49 -3.93 -7.60
CA ILE A 84 -2.14 -4.45 -7.86
C ILE A 84 -1.67 -5.31 -6.69
N GLY A 85 -2.01 -4.90 -5.45
CA GLY A 85 -1.79 -5.67 -4.24
C GLY A 85 -0.33 -5.74 -3.77
N HIS A 86 0.52 -4.76 -4.13
CA HIS A 86 1.89 -4.70 -3.62
C HIS A 86 1.99 -4.05 -2.24
N SER A 87 1.24 -2.97 -2.03
CA SER A 87 1.17 -2.27 -0.76
C SER A 87 -0.20 -1.65 -0.54
N PHE A 88 -0.50 -1.33 0.71
CA PHE A 88 -1.79 -0.82 1.14
C PHE A 88 -1.63 0.34 2.10
N LEU A 89 -2.54 1.31 2.01
CA LEU A 89 -2.78 2.32 3.01
C LEU A 89 -3.96 1.87 3.87
N VAL A 90 -3.69 1.47 5.11
CA VAL A 90 -4.68 0.85 6.00
C VAL A 90 -5.11 1.85 7.06
N PRO A 91 -6.38 2.28 7.07
CA PRO A 91 -6.91 3.13 8.13
C PRO A 91 -7.17 2.33 9.41
N PHE A 92 -6.88 2.93 10.56
CA PHE A 92 -7.18 2.38 11.87
C PHE A 92 -7.50 3.47 12.87
N ASN A 93 -8.30 3.16 13.87
CA ASN A 93 -8.69 4.12 14.89
C ASN A 93 -7.75 4.05 16.09
N THR A 94 -7.22 5.20 16.50
CA THR A 94 -6.38 5.36 17.67
C THR A 94 -7.09 6.20 18.70
N LYS A 95 -7.15 5.73 19.95
CA LYS A 95 -7.68 6.50 21.08
C LYS A 95 -6.67 7.57 21.47
N GLN A 96 -7.12 8.80 21.54
CA GLN A 96 -6.34 9.96 21.95
C GLN A 96 -6.32 10.09 23.48
N ALA A 97 -5.42 10.91 24.01
CA ALA A 97 -5.30 11.17 25.45
C ALA A 97 -6.57 11.80 26.07
N ASP A 98 -7.33 12.54 25.28
CA ASP A 98 -8.62 13.14 25.67
C ASP A 98 -9.80 12.17 25.62
N GLY A 99 -9.56 10.89 25.26
CA GLY A 99 -10.58 9.85 25.14
C GLY A 99 -11.29 9.81 23.79
N THR A 100 -11.05 10.76 22.89
CA THR A 100 -11.59 10.75 21.52
C THR A 100 -10.87 9.73 20.64
N TYR A 101 -11.47 9.38 19.49
CA TYR A 101 -10.85 8.50 18.50
C TYR A 101 -10.48 9.30 17.26
N LYS A 102 -9.28 9.06 16.75
CA LYS A 102 -8.76 9.63 15.50
C LYS A 102 -8.41 8.50 14.54
N THR A 103 -8.87 8.62 13.30
CA THR A 103 -8.48 7.68 12.24
C THR A 103 -7.09 8.04 11.74
N MET A 104 -6.18 7.10 11.88
CA MET A 104 -4.80 7.19 11.40
C MET A 104 -4.62 6.25 10.21
N VAL A 105 -3.55 6.43 9.44
CA VAL A 105 -3.21 5.57 8.32
C VAL A 105 -1.84 4.92 8.53
N GLN A 106 -1.77 3.64 8.25
CA GLN A 106 -0.55 2.86 8.29
C GLN A 106 -0.23 2.30 6.91
N PHE A 107 1.04 2.38 6.51
CA PHE A 107 1.56 1.67 5.35
C PHE A 107 1.72 0.19 5.68
N GLN A 108 1.22 -0.68 4.80
CA GLN A 108 1.44 -2.12 4.88
C GLN A 108 1.94 -2.65 3.54
N ILE A 109 3.03 -3.40 3.59
CA ILE A 109 3.54 -4.13 2.43
C ILE A 109 2.97 -5.55 2.43
N SER A 110 2.62 -6.05 1.26
CA SER A 110 2.18 -7.44 1.08
C SER A 110 3.35 -8.37 0.78
N ALA A 111 3.10 -9.69 0.85
CA ALA A 111 4.06 -10.70 0.38
C ALA A 111 4.45 -10.48 -1.09
N LYS A 112 3.49 -10.07 -1.94
CA LYS A 112 3.74 -9.72 -3.35
C LYS A 112 4.64 -8.50 -3.48
N GLY A 113 4.47 -7.47 -2.63
CA GLY A 113 5.34 -6.31 -2.58
C GLY A 113 6.75 -6.65 -2.11
N LEU A 114 6.88 -7.47 -1.07
CA LEU A 114 8.19 -7.98 -0.61
C LEU A 114 8.92 -8.76 -1.70
N LYS A 115 8.21 -9.65 -2.41
CA LYS A 115 8.74 -10.39 -3.56
C LYS A 115 9.24 -9.46 -4.66
N GLN A 116 8.47 -8.41 -4.95
CA GLN A 116 8.85 -7.37 -5.93
C GLN A 116 10.14 -6.65 -5.51
N LEU A 117 10.28 -6.26 -4.25
CA LEU A 117 11.49 -5.63 -3.74
C LEU A 117 12.70 -6.58 -3.80
N ALA A 118 12.51 -7.83 -3.39
CA ALA A 118 13.56 -8.85 -3.45
C ALA A 118 14.04 -9.08 -4.88
N MET A 119 13.14 -9.28 -5.83
CA MET A 119 13.50 -9.46 -7.25
C MET A 119 14.19 -8.22 -7.82
N ARG A 120 13.75 -7.02 -7.44
CA ARG A 120 14.33 -5.75 -7.90
C ARG A 120 15.73 -5.48 -7.34
N SER A 121 16.11 -6.11 -6.21
CA SER A 121 17.45 -5.99 -5.64
C SER A 121 18.55 -6.61 -6.50
N GLY A 122 18.18 -7.48 -7.46
CA GLY A 122 19.13 -8.22 -8.31
C GLY A 122 19.88 -9.34 -7.58
N GLN A 123 19.58 -9.61 -6.30
CA GLN A 123 20.25 -10.64 -5.50
C GLN A 123 19.62 -12.03 -5.69
N PHE A 124 18.43 -12.09 -6.28
CA PHE A 124 17.69 -13.32 -6.48
C PHE A 124 17.47 -13.57 -7.98
N LEU A 125 17.90 -14.73 -8.46
CA LEU A 125 17.64 -15.16 -9.83
C LEU A 125 16.17 -15.56 -10.02
N LYS A 126 15.61 -16.22 -9.02
CA LYS A 126 14.24 -16.72 -9.03
C LYS A 126 13.71 -16.77 -7.60
N MET A 127 12.47 -16.39 -7.42
CA MET A 127 11.75 -16.55 -6.17
C MET A 127 10.41 -17.24 -6.50
N ASN A 128 10.18 -18.38 -5.88
CA ASN A 128 8.95 -19.14 -6.00
C ASN A 128 8.36 -19.38 -4.60
N ASP A 129 7.07 -19.30 -4.50
CA ASP A 129 6.30 -19.63 -3.32
C ASP A 129 5.30 -20.73 -3.69
N SER A 130 5.32 -21.82 -2.94
CA SER A 130 4.44 -22.97 -3.13
C SER A 130 4.11 -23.57 -1.78
N ASP A 131 2.90 -24.05 -1.64
CA ASP A 131 2.50 -24.81 -0.47
C ASP A 131 3.22 -26.16 -0.48
N VAL A 132 3.79 -26.52 0.67
CA VAL A 132 4.43 -27.82 0.86
C VAL A 132 3.44 -28.74 1.56
N ARG A 133 3.15 -29.88 0.96
CA ARG A 133 2.24 -30.88 1.53
C ARG A 133 2.98 -31.82 2.46
N GLU A 134 2.23 -32.45 3.38
CA GLU A 134 2.77 -33.47 4.27
C GLU A 134 3.46 -34.59 3.46
N GLY A 135 4.70 -34.90 3.83
CA GLY A 135 5.51 -35.91 3.16
C GLY A 135 6.34 -35.42 1.97
N GLU A 136 6.16 -34.20 1.47
CA GLU A 136 6.97 -33.65 0.37
C GLU A 136 8.38 -33.20 0.79
N ILE A 137 8.62 -33.01 2.10
CA ILE A 137 9.97 -32.74 2.60
C ILE A 137 10.70 -34.08 2.74
N GLU A 138 11.75 -34.25 1.96
CA GLU A 138 12.62 -35.43 2.03
C GLU A 138 13.67 -35.29 3.13
N SER A 139 14.35 -34.14 3.20
CA SER A 139 15.37 -33.89 4.23
C SER A 139 15.52 -32.39 4.49
N VAL A 140 15.95 -32.06 5.71
CA VAL A 140 16.32 -30.71 6.15
C VAL A 140 17.74 -30.78 6.70
N ASP A 141 18.67 -30.09 6.07
CA ASP A 141 20.00 -29.88 6.59
C ASP A 141 19.96 -28.69 7.58
N ARG A 142 20.10 -28.97 8.86
CA ARG A 142 20.07 -27.94 9.91
C ARG A 142 21.29 -27.03 9.94
N MET A 143 22.40 -27.44 9.32
CA MET A 143 23.62 -26.64 9.30
C MET A 143 23.61 -25.62 8.17
N THR A 144 23.11 -25.99 7.00
CA THR A 144 23.04 -25.14 5.82
C THR A 144 21.67 -24.48 5.65
N GLY A 145 20.63 -25.00 6.29
CA GLY A 145 19.23 -24.60 6.06
C GLY A 145 18.64 -25.13 4.75
N GLU A 146 19.37 -26.01 4.03
CA GLU A 146 18.91 -26.58 2.77
C GLU A 146 17.75 -27.57 3.01
N ILE A 147 16.69 -27.43 2.21
CA ILE A 147 15.52 -28.32 2.25
C ILE A 147 15.42 -29.03 0.89
N LYS A 148 15.37 -30.36 0.92
CA LYS A 148 15.11 -31.17 -0.27
C LYS A 148 13.67 -31.63 -0.29
N PHE A 149 13.06 -31.52 -1.46
CA PHE A 149 11.66 -31.89 -1.70
C PHE A 149 11.58 -33.09 -2.63
N LYS A 150 10.58 -33.93 -2.42
CA LYS A 150 10.17 -34.98 -3.33
C LYS A 150 8.73 -34.75 -3.78
N TRP A 151 8.40 -35.06 -5.02
CA TRP A 151 7.03 -35.06 -5.50
C TRP A 151 6.29 -36.30 -4.99
N ILE A 152 5.13 -36.06 -4.40
CA ILE A 152 4.17 -37.13 -4.06
C ILE A 152 3.02 -36.99 -5.08
N GLN A 153 2.82 -38.06 -5.86
CA GLN A 153 1.68 -38.16 -6.79
C GLN A 153 0.38 -38.45 -6.04
#